data_a955007baf1d8678a44668bd4342d903
#
_entry.id   a955007baf1d8678a44668bd4342d903
#
_cell.length_a   1.000
_cell.length_b   1.000
_cell.length_c   1.000
_cell.angle_alpha   90.00
_cell.angle_beta   90.00
_cell.angle_gamma   90.00
#
_symmetry.space_group_name_H-M   'P 1'
#
loop_
_entity.id
_entity.type
_entity.pdbx_description
1 polymer ?
#
loop_
_entity_poly.entity_id
_entity_poly.type
_entity_poly.pdbx_seq_one_letter_code
_entity_poly.pdbx_strand_id
1 'polypeptide(L)'
;TDTSLADQYFRKYFYRKGFKDFNHYVIPLRKMFKLWELDDKVYTSILTNKLIFERYFSRSDLRLAKILAYNENSVFFLKDRVIQINTLSEFIDLLRILVNERSLTKGIFIKKTEDSHGGRNTFKITDADLVSDSHDLNKLFDEVRRSGFLFQELVIQHKLLSNIYPGSLNTIRFDTYTDRNNITYLYS
;
A
#
# COMPACT_ATOMS: atom_id res chain seq x y z
N THR A 1 -10.80 -33.48 -6.43
CA THR A 1 -10.06 -32.82 -5.33
C THR A 1 -9.59 -31.47 -5.83
N ASP A 2 -10.03 -30.40 -5.18
CA ASP A 2 -9.67 -29.05 -5.56
C ASP A 2 -8.19 -28.82 -5.20
N THR A 3 -7.30 -28.87 -6.19
CA THR A 3 -5.85 -28.68 -6.02
C THR A 3 -5.51 -27.32 -5.41
N SER A 4 -6.40 -26.33 -5.51
CA SER A 4 -6.22 -25.00 -4.92
C SER A 4 -6.25 -25.01 -3.39
N LEU A 5 -6.97 -25.95 -2.78
CA LEU A 5 -7.00 -26.14 -1.34
C LEU A 5 -5.69 -26.74 -0.82
N ALA A 6 -5.12 -27.68 -1.54
CA ALA A 6 -3.83 -28.28 -1.18
C ALA A 6 -2.71 -27.24 -1.21
N ASP A 7 -2.67 -26.41 -2.26
CA ASP A 7 -1.71 -25.32 -2.39
C ASP A 7 -1.79 -24.35 -1.21
N GLN A 8 -2.98 -23.91 -0.83
CA GLN A 8 -3.17 -23.01 0.30
C GLN A 8 -2.80 -23.66 1.65
N TYR A 9 -3.11 -24.94 1.82
CA TYR A 9 -2.72 -25.70 3.01
C TYR A 9 -1.20 -25.68 3.24
N PHE A 10 -0.44 -25.89 2.17
CA PHE A 10 1.02 -25.87 2.25
C PHE A 10 1.60 -24.46 2.34
N ARG A 11 1.14 -23.52 1.55
CA ARG A 11 1.63 -22.13 1.56
C ARG A 11 1.36 -21.41 2.87
N LYS A 12 0.21 -21.66 3.50
CA LYS A 12 -0.16 -21.04 4.79
C LYS A 12 0.34 -21.86 6.00
N TYR A 13 1.13 -22.88 5.77
CA TYR A 13 1.73 -23.69 6.84
C TYR A 13 0.74 -24.34 7.82
N PHE A 14 -0.50 -24.56 7.44
CA PHE A 14 -1.52 -25.17 8.31
C PHE A 14 -1.12 -26.57 8.80
N TYR A 15 -0.33 -27.32 8.05
CA TYR A 15 0.18 -28.64 8.43
C TYR A 15 1.06 -28.60 9.68
N ARG A 16 1.72 -27.47 9.99
CA ARG A 16 2.64 -27.34 11.13
C ARG A 16 1.92 -27.34 12.48
N LYS A 17 0.65 -26.98 12.51
CA LYS A 17 -0.13 -26.83 13.76
C LYS A 17 -1.20 -27.89 13.93
N GLY A 18 -1.23 -28.95 13.12
CA GLY A 18 -2.27 -29.97 13.19
C GLY A 18 -3.69 -29.43 12.98
N PHE A 19 -3.84 -28.39 12.18
CA PHE A 19 -5.12 -27.76 11.88
C PHE A 19 -6.02 -28.75 11.15
N LYS A 20 -7.02 -29.31 11.82
CA LYS A 20 -7.92 -30.34 11.25
C LYS A 20 -9.01 -29.73 10.36
N ASP A 21 -9.46 -28.52 10.69
CA ASP A 21 -10.61 -27.87 10.05
C ASP A 21 -10.22 -26.65 9.19
N PHE A 22 -9.07 -26.73 8.48
CA PHE A 22 -8.59 -25.60 7.68
C PHE A 22 -9.59 -25.13 6.61
N ASN A 23 -10.49 -25.99 6.17
CA ASN A 23 -11.56 -25.65 5.22
C ASN A 23 -12.49 -24.53 5.70
N HIS A 24 -12.61 -24.35 7.03
CA HIS A 24 -13.38 -23.25 7.60
C HIS A 24 -12.65 -21.90 7.50
N TYR A 25 -11.33 -21.93 7.30
CA TYR A 25 -10.48 -20.74 7.31
C TYR A 25 -9.92 -20.39 5.93
N VAL A 26 -10.26 -21.19 4.92
CA VAL A 26 -9.71 -21.03 3.58
C VAL A 26 -10.84 -21.08 2.55
N ILE A 27 -10.93 -20.03 1.75
CA ILE A 27 -11.84 -20.00 0.60
C ILE A 27 -11.07 -20.56 -0.61
N PRO A 28 -11.57 -21.61 -1.27
CA PRO A 28 -10.97 -22.09 -2.50
C PRO A 28 -10.88 -20.99 -3.56
N LEU A 29 -9.77 -20.93 -4.29
CA LEU A 29 -9.54 -19.92 -5.32
C LEU A 29 -10.71 -19.82 -6.32
N ARG A 30 -11.30 -20.94 -6.73
CA ARG A 30 -12.50 -20.94 -7.60
C ARG A 30 -13.69 -20.20 -6.99
N LYS A 31 -13.90 -20.32 -5.67
CA LYS A 31 -14.97 -19.58 -4.99
C LYS A 31 -14.61 -18.11 -4.86
N MET A 32 -13.34 -17.80 -4.63
CA MET A 32 -12.86 -16.44 -4.54
C MET A 32 -13.01 -15.69 -5.87
N PHE A 33 -12.69 -16.33 -7.01
CA PHE A 33 -12.94 -15.74 -8.34
C PHE A 33 -14.42 -15.43 -8.57
N LYS A 34 -15.32 -16.34 -8.17
CA LYS A 34 -16.76 -16.09 -8.27
C LYS A 34 -17.23 -14.94 -7.37
N LEU A 35 -16.63 -14.77 -6.19
CA LEU A 35 -16.92 -13.61 -5.34
C LEU A 35 -16.45 -12.31 -5.98
N TRP A 36 -15.28 -12.30 -6.64
CA TRP A 36 -14.80 -11.12 -7.36
C TRP A 36 -15.65 -10.75 -8.58
N GLU A 37 -16.34 -11.72 -9.19
CA GLU A 37 -17.32 -11.44 -10.25
C GLU A 37 -18.55 -10.67 -9.73
N LEU A 38 -18.81 -10.70 -8.42
CA LEU A 38 -19.88 -9.95 -7.77
C LEU A 38 -19.48 -8.49 -7.46
N ASP A 39 -18.18 -8.15 -7.58
CA ASP A 39 -17.70 -6.81 -7.31
C ASP A 39 -18.33 -5.81 -8.29
N ASP A 40 -18.88 -4.76 -7.74
CA ASP A 40 -19.38 -3.65 -8.56
C ASP A 40 -18.22 -2.92 -9.22
N LYS A 41 -18.14 -3.04 -10.53
CA LYS A 41 -17.07 -2.46 -11.36
C LYS A 41 -16.97 -0.95 -11.24
N VAL A 42 -18.06 -0.27 -10.87
CA VAL A 42 -18.07 1.18 -10.65
C VAL A 42 -17.14 1.56 -9.50
N TYR A 43 -17.08 0.73 -8.45
CA TYR A 43 -16.20 0.99 -7.30
C TYR A 43 -14.79 0.42 -7.47
N THR A 44 -14.55 -0.40 -8.47
CA THR A 44 -13.23 -1.03 -8.67
C THR A 44 -12.13 0.02 -8.87
N SER A 45 -12.38 1.07 -9.63
CA SER A 45 -11.42 2.17 -9.85
C SER A 45 -11.06 2.91 -8.56
N ILE A 46 -12.03 3.09 -7.65
CA ILE A 46 -11.80 3.73 -6.34
C ILE A 46 -10.88 2.85 -5.49
N LEU A 47 -11.06 1.54 -5.53
CA LEU A 47 -10.30 0.60 -4.72
C LEU A 47 -8.91 0.26 -5.29
N THR A 48 -8.74 0.33 -6.61
CA THR A 48 -7.48 -0.02 -7.27
C THR A 48 -6.51 1.14 -7.39
N ASN A 49 -7.01 2.36 -7.57
CA ASN A 49 -6.18 3.57 -7.59
C ASN A 49 -6.04 4.14 -6.18
N LYS A 50 -4.81 4.11 -5.64
CA LYS A 50 -4.53 4.53 -4.27
C LYS A 50 -4.76 6.02 -4.01
N LEU A 51 -4.59 6.88 -5.02
CA LEU A 51 -4.88 8.30 -4.90
C LEU A 51 -6.39 8.55 -4.82
N ILE A 52 -7.16 7.88 -5.69
CA ILE A 52 -8.63 7.99 -5.68
C ILE A 52 -9.17 7.43 -4.37
N PHE A 53 -8.67 6.27 -3.91
CA PHE A 53 -9.03 5.69 -2.62
C PHE A 53 -8.84 6.68 -1.47
N GLU A 54 -7.64 7.24 -1.34
CA GLU A 54 -7.32 8.21 -0.30
C GLU A 54 -8.23 9.45 -0.34
N ARG A 55 -8.47 9.99 -1.53
CA ARG A 55 -9.37 11.16 -1.71
C ARG A 55 -10.82 10.84 -1.38
N TYR A 56 -11.29 9.67 -1.80
CA TYR A 56 -12.65 9.24 -1.56
C TYR A 56 -12.91 9.04 -0.05
N PHE A 57 -12.01 8.35 0.62
CA PHE A 57 -12.14 8.01 2.04
C PHE A 57 -11.57 9.07 3.00
N SER A 58 -10.93 10.14 2.51
CA SER A 58 -10.39 11.21 3.35
C SER A 58 -11.43 11.93 4.21
N ARG A 59 -12.71 11.82 3.85
CA ARG A 59 -13.84 12.40 4.58
C ARG A 59 -14.56 11.40 5.49
N SER A 60 -14.11 10.16 5.52
CA SER A 60 -14.63 9.12 6.40
C SER A 60 -13.84 9.08 7.72
N ASP A 61 -14.36 8.35 8.70
CA ASP A 61 -13.66 8.14 9.99
C ASP A 61 -12.47 7.17 9.89
N LEU A 62 -12.06 6.78 8.66
CA LEU A 62 -10.91 5.93 8.46
C LEU A 62 -9.61 6.69 8.70
N ARG A 63 -8.75 6.12 9.53
CA ARG A 63 -7.40 6.65 9.75
C ARG A 63 -6.49 6.20 8.60
N LEU A 64 -6.31 7.08 7.63
CA LEU A 64 -5.42 6.88 6.50
C LEU A 64 -4.08 7.56 6.76
N ALA A 65 -2.99 7.01 6.18
CA ALA A 65 -1.70 7.67 6.20
C ALA A 65 -1.79 8.97 5.40
N LYS A 66 -1.31 10.08 5.96
CA LYS A 66 -1.43 11.40 5.35
C LYS A 66 -0.66 11.49 4.04
N ILE A 67 -1.32 11.97 2.98
CA ILE A 67 -0.65 12.32 1.72
C ILE A 67 0.10 13.64 1.92
N LEU A 68 1.39 13.63 1.63
CA LEU A 68 2.27 14.79 1.64
C LEU A 68 2.38 15.43 0.25
N ALA A 69 2.47 14.57 -0.77
CA ALA A 69 2.44 14.93 -2.17
C ALA A 69 1.99 13.74 -3.03
N TYR A 70 1.65 14.01 -4.28
CA TYR A 70 1.51 13.00 -5.33
C TYR A 70 2.00 13.62 -6.65
N ASN A 71 2.31 12.79 -7.63
CA ASN A 71 2.69 13.28 -8.95
C ASN A 71 1.94 12.58 -10.08
N GLU A 72 1.94 13.26 -11.20
CA GLU A 72 1.67 12.69 -12.53
C GLU A 72 2.86 13.03 -13.42
N ASN A 73 3.65 12.04 -13.75
CA ASN A 73 4.93 12.22 -14.45
C ASN A 73 5.84 13.25 -13.73
N SER A 74 6.27 14.30 -14.42
CA SER A 74 7.14 15.33 -13.85
C SER A 74 6.41 16.44 -13.06
N VAL A 75 5.07 16.38 -12.98
CA VAL A 75 4.27 17.40 -12.27
C VAL A 75 3.90 16.88 -10.88
N PHE A 76 4.28 17.60 -9.85
CA PHE A 76 4.05 17.26 -8.46
C PHE A 76 3.04 18.19 -7.81
N PHE A 77 2.10 17.61 -7.10
CA PHE A 77 1.02 18.28 -6.40
C PHE A 77 1.26 18.17 -4.89
N LEU A 78 1.55 19.29 -4.26
CA LEU A 78 1.64 19.45 -2.82
C LEU A 78 0.35 20.10 -2.32
N LYS A 79 0.20 20.17 -1.00
CA LYS A 79 -1.03 20.73 -0.40
C LYS A 79 -1.33 22.17 -0.88
N ASP A 80 -0.29 22.97 -1.06
CA ASP A 80 -0.35 24.43 -1.26
C ASP A 80 0.16 24.89 -2.62
N ARG A 81 0.78 23.99 -3.41
CA ARG A 81 1.37 24.36 -4.70
C ARG A 81 1.52 23.17 -5.63
N VAL A 82 1.65 23.47 -6.91
CA VAL A 82 2.02 22.55 -7.97
C VAL A 82 3.40 22.96 -8.48
N ILE A 83 4.30 21.99 -8.64
CA ILE A 83 5.66 22.21 -9.13
C ILE A 83 5.99 21.20 -10.21
N GLN A 84 6.84 21.58 -11.13
CA GLN A 84 7.41 20.69 -12.13
C GLN A 84 8.84 20.34 -11.72
N ILE A 85 9.20 19.07 -11.80
CA ILE A 85 10.51 18.54 -11.44
C ILE A 85 11.09 17.82 -12.65
N ASN A 86 12.20 18.31 -13.15
CA ASN A 86 12.83 17.81 -14.36
C ASN A 86 14.21 17.17 -14.10
N THR A 87 14.83 17.49 -12.96
CA THR A 87 16.16 17.03 -12.59
C THR A 87 16.16 16.23 -11.30
N LEU A 88 17.14 15.35 -11.15
CA LEU A 88 17.34 14.59 -9.92
C LEU A 88 17.59 15.50 -8.71
N SER A 89 18.33 16.59 -8.91
CA SER A 89 18.59 17.55 -7.81
C SER A 89 17.30 18.16 -7.27
N GLU A 90 16.41 18.63 -8.16
CA GLU A 90 15.11 19.16 -7.76
C GLU A 90 14.25 18.10 -7.05
N PHE A 91 14.34 16.83 -7.49
CA PHE A 91 13.64 15.72 -6.85
C PHE A 91 14.18 15.46 -5.44
N ILE A 92 15.48 15.44 -5.26
CA ILE A 92 16.11 15.28 -3.94
C ILE A 92 15.72 16.44 -3.02
N ASP A 93 15.70 17.65 -3.50
CA ASP A 93 15.28 18.82 -2.71
C ASP A 93 13.81 18.72 -2.31
N LEU A 94 12.93 18.24 -3.20
CA LEU A 94 11.56 17.92 -2.82
C LEU A 94 11.51 16.85 -1.73
N LEU A 95 12.25 15.76 -1.86
CA LEU A 95 12.28 14.70 -0.85
C LEU A 95 12.74 15.23 0.51
N ARG A 96 13.75 16.09 0.54
CA ARG A 96 14.21 16.76 1.78
C ARG A 96 13.11 17.59 2.44
N ILE A 97 12.36 18.36 1.65
CA ILE A 97 11.21 19.13 2.14
C ILE A 97 10.15 18.19 2.72
N LEU A 98 9.81 17.11 2.01
CA LEU A 98 8.78 16.18 2.47
C LEU A 98 9.19 15.43 3.73
N VAL A 99 10.46 15.02 3.84
CA VAL A 99 10.98 14.29 5.01
C VAL A 99 11.08 15.21 6.23
N ASN A 100 11.61 16.44 6.08
CA ASN A 100 11.95 17.29 7.21
C ASN A 100 10.80 18.22 7.63
N GLU A 101 10.09 18.79 6.68
CA GLU A 101 9.07 19.83 6.97
C GLU A 101 7.65 19.26 7.04
N ARG A 102 7.38 18.20 6.29
CA ARG A 102 6.02 17.68 6.09
C ARG A 102 5.77 16.33 6.73
N SER A 103 6.80 15.62 7.13
CA SER A 103 6.69 14.30 7.77
C SER A 103 7.04 14.38 9.25
N LEU A 104 6.07 14.08 10.10
CA LEU A 104 6.26 14.01 11.56
C LEU A 104 7.25 12.90 11.98
N THR A 105 7.49 11.94 11.12
CA THR A 105 8.30 10.74 11.39
C THR A 105 9.72 10.84 10.82
N LYS A 106 10.09 11.99 10.25
CA LYS A 106 11.36 12.19 9.52
C LYS A 106 11.64 11.09 8.47
N GLY A 107 10.58 10.67 7.82
CA GLY A 107 10.63 9.70 6.75
C GLY A 107 9.32 9.68 5.98
N ILE A 108 9.39 9.25 4.74
CA ILE A 108 8.24 9.14 3.86
C ILE A 108 8.14 7.75 3.26
N PHE A 109 6.93 7.37 2.92
CA PHE A 109 6.64 6.15 2.19
C PHE A 109 6.12 6.52 0.80
N ILE A 110 6.80 6.04 -0.23
CA ILE A 110 6.48 6.32 -1.63
C ILE A 110 5.92 5.05 -2.24
N LYS A 111 4.77 5.14 -2.89
CA LYS A 111 4.13 4.00 -3.55
C LYS A 111 3.49 4.42 -4.87
N LYS A 112 3.57 3.56 -5.87
CA LYS A 112 2.91 3.78 -7.14
C LYS A 112 1.39 3.84 -6.95
N THR A 113 0.70 4.76 -7.63
CA THR A 113 -0.76 4.97 -7.49
C THR A 113 -1.55 3.77 -7.97
N GLU A 114 -1.09 3.12 -9.03
CA GLU A 114 -1.73 1.95 -9.66
C GLU A 114 -0.72 0.81 -9.84
N ASP A 115 -1.20 -0.38 -10.14
CA ASP A 115 -0.41 -1.55 -10.52
C ASP A 115 0.75 -1.91 -9.56
N SER A 116 0.57 -1.66 -8.27
CA SER A 116 1.52 -2.08 -7.25
C SER A 116 0.87 -3.06 -6.27
N HIS A 117 1.35 -4.29 -6.30
CA HIS A 117 0.90 -5.36 -5.41
C HIS A 117 2.08 -5.99 -4.66
N GLY A 118 1.84 -6.45 -3.43
CA GLY A 118 2.84 -7.18 -2.67
C GLY A 118 4.12 -6.41 -2.36
N GLY A 119 4.04 -5.08 -2.16
CA GLY A 119 5.19 -4.24 -1.84
C GLY A 119 6.09 -3.88 -3.03
N ARG A 120 5.72 -4.25 -4.27
CA ARG A 120 6.46 -3.82 -5.46
C ARG A 120 6.25 -2.33 -5.70
N ASN A 121 7.28 -1.65 -6.19
CA ASN A 121 7.27 -0.21 -6.48
C ASN A 121 6.85 0.63 -5.24
N THR A 122 7.40 0.23 -4.09
CA THR A 122 7.28 0.96 -2.83
C THR A 122 8.66 1.26 -2.28
N PHE A 123 8.83 2.47 -1.78
CA PHE A 123 10.11 2.95 -1.28
C PHE A 123 9.89 3.62 0.07
N LYS A 124 10.80 3.36 1.00
CA LYS A 124 10.90 4.09 2.26
C LYS A 124 12.10 4.99 2.15
N ILE A 125 11.91 6.29 2.33
CA ILE A 125 12.96 7.30 2.30
C ILE A 125 13.01 7.98 3.66
N THR A 126 14.18 7.98 4.26
CA THR A 126 14.49 8.68 5.51
C THR A 126 15.54 9.75 5.27
N ASP A 127 15.81 10.57 6.28
CA ASP A 127 16.84 11.60 6.22
C ASP A 127 18.25 11.01 5.91
N ALA A 128 18.53 9.84 6.47
CA ALA A 128 19.80 9.15 6.23
C ALA A 128 19.99 8.71 4.76
N ASP A 129 18.90 8.35 4.09
CA ASP A 129 18.94 7.92 2.69
C ASP A 129 19.21 9.10 1.73
N LEU A 130 18.92 10.34 2.15
CA LEU A 130 19.12 11.55 1.36
C LEU A 130 20.54 12.12 1.46
N VAL A 131 21.34 11.60 2.38
CA VAL A 131 22.76 12.00 2.56
C VAL A 131 23.68 11.14 1.69
N SER A 132 23.31 9.91 1.44
CA SER A 132 24.06 8.99 0.58
C SER A 132 23.65 9.19 -0.88
N ASP A 133 24.65 9.36 -1.74
CA ASP A 133 24.45 9.43 -3.21
C ASP A 133 24.07 8.04 -3.73
N SER A 134 22.85 7.59 -3.41
CA SER A 134 22.44 6.22 -3.62
C SER A 134 21.92 6.03 -5.05
N HIS A 135 22.43 5.00 -5.71
CA HIS A 135 21.94 4.53 -7.02
C HIS A 135 20.42 4.31 -7.04
N ASP A 136 19.83 4.07 -5.88
CA ASP A 136 18.40 3.87 -5.71
C ASP A 136 17.58 5.14 -5.94
N LEU A 137 18.11 6.35 -5.63
CA LEU A 137 17.39 7.62 -5.88
C LEU A 137 17.31 7.95 -7.38
N ASN A 138 18.33 7.63 -8.17
CA ASN A 138 18.29 7.79 -9.63
C ASN A 138 17.19 6.90 -10.22
N LYS A 139 17.16 5.63 -9.82
CA LYS A 139 16.15 4.67 -10.28
C LYS A 139 14.73 5.11 -9.88
N LEU A 140 14.56 5.53 -8.64
CA LEU A 140 13.29 6.05 -8.15
C LEU A 140 12.84 7.28 -8.95
N PHE A 141 13.74 8.22 -9.21
CA PHE A 141 13.44 9.39 -10.01
C PHE A 141 12.99 9.04 -11.43
N ASP A 142 13.68 8.09 -12.06
CA ASP A 142 13.31 7.62 -13.39
C ASP A 142 11.93 6.94 -13.43
N GLU A 143 11.56 6.20 -12.39
CA GLU A 143 10.23 5.61 -12.27
C GLU A 143 9.14 6.66 -12.02
N VAL A 144 9.41 7.60 -11.12
CA VAL A 144 8.47 8.67 -10.75
C VAL A 144 8.16 9.57 -11.94
N ARG A 145 9.16 9.88 -12.78
CA ARG A 145 8.95 10.68 -14.00
C ARG A 145 8.04 10.04 -15.04
N ARG A 146 7.81 8.74 -14.97
CA ARG A 146 7.05 7.96 -15.97
C ARG A 146 5.69 7.48 -15.47
N SER A 147 5.40 7.69 -14.20
CA SER A 147 4.20 7.13 -13.56
C SER A 147 3.70 8.03 -12.43
N GLY A 148 2.48 7.79 -12.00
CA GLY A 148 1.94 8.41 -10.80
C GLY A 148 2.38 7.72 -9.53
N PHE A 149 2.80 8.49 -8.55
CA PHE A 149 3.18 8.02 -7.21
C PHE A 149 2.52 8.84 -6.12
N LEU A 150 2.31 8.22 -4.97
CA LEU A 150 1.92 8.85 -3.72
C LEU A 150 3.11 8.94 -2.78
N PHE A 151 3.29 10.10 -2.18
CA PHE A 151 4.25 10.38 -1.13
C PHE A 151 3.47 10.57 0.17
N GLN A 152 3.61 9.64 1.08
CA GLN A 152 2.83 9.61 2.32
C GLN A 152 3.76 9.69 3.53
N GLU A 153 3.19 10.10 4.67
CA GLU A 153 3.90 9.98 5.94
C GLU A 153 4.24 8.52 6.23
N LEU A 154 5.38 8.31 6.87
CA LEU A 154 5.79 6.99 7.31
C LEU A 154 4.96 6.56 8.53
N VAL A 155 4.22 5.47 8.40
CA VAL A 155 3.45 4.92 9.52
C VAL A 155 4.37 4.23 10.50
N ILE A 156 4.28 4.61 11.77
CA ILE A 156 5.01 3.95 12.85
C ILE A 156 4.15 2.81 13.39
N GLN A 157 4.71 1.62 13.35
CA GLN A 157 4.06 0.43 13.87
C GLN A 157 3.93 0.49 15.39
N HIS A 158 2.77 0.08 15.91
CA HIS A 158 2.58 -0.04 17.35
C HIS A 158 3.55 -1.06 17.96
N LYS A 159 4.07 -0.77 19.16
CA LYS A 159 5.12 -1.57 19.82
C LYS A 159 4.77 -3.07 19.93
N LEU A 160 3.51 -3.41 20.24
CA LEU A 160 3.08 -4.81 20.32
C LEU A 160 3.25 -5.55 18.98
N LEU A 161 2.95 -4.89 17.87
CA LEU A 161 3.13 -5.47 16.54
C LEU A 161 4.60 -5.54 16.14
N SER A 162 5.40 -4.55 16.54
CA SER A 162 6.86 -4.57 16.32
C SER A 162 7.55 -5.73 17.04
N ASN A 163 7.01 -6.19 18.17
CA ASN A 163 7.52 -7.36 18.87
C ASN A 163 7.30 -8.68 18.10
N ILE A 164 6.31 -8.71 17.20
CA ILE A 164 6.07 -9.87 16.33
C ILE A 164 7.10 -9.87 15.19
N TYR A 165 7.22 -8.76 14.48
CA TYR A 165 8.21 -8.57 13.44
C TYR A 165 8.55 -7.09 13.26
N PRO A 166 9.78 -6.68 13.55
CA PRO A 166 10.19 -5.27 13.47
C PRO A 166 10.60 -4.83 12.05
N GLY A 167 10.89 -5.77 11.15
CA GLY A 167 11.45 -5.48 9.83
C GLY A 167 10.47 -4.90 8.81
N SER A 168 9.15 -5.00 9.06
CA SER A 168 8.11 -4.41 8.21
C SER A 168 6.85 -4.08 9.00
N LEU A 169 5.98 -3.30 8.42
CA LEU A 169 4.67 -3.03 8.98
C LEU A 169 3.83 -4.32 8.95
N ASN A 170 3.45 -4.82 10.13
CA ASN A 170 2.53 -5.93 10.24
C ASN A 170 1.12 -5.44 9.94
N THR A 171 0.41 -6.15 9.08
CA THR A 171 -0.94 -5.80 8.65
C THR A 171 -1.90 -6.95 8.92
N ILE A 172 -3.13 -6.61 9.27
CA ILE A 172 -4.24 -7.55 9.34
C ILE A 172 -5.17 -7.21 8.18
N ARG A 173 -5.47 -8.20 7.35
CA ARG A 173 -6.43 -8.06 6.26
C ARG A 173 -7.79 -8.57 6.73
N PHE A 174 -8.81 -7.79 6.46
CA PHE A 174 -10.19 -8.19 6.60
C PHE A 174 -10.83 -8.16 5.22
N ASP A 175 -11.22 -9.32 4.72
CA ASP A 175 -12.02 -9.41 3.53
C ASP A 175 -13.50 -9.42 3.95
N THR A 176 -14.29 -8.50 3.42
CA THR A 176 -15.70 -8.33 3.77
C THR A 176 -16.58 -8.53 2.55
N TYR A 177 -17.67 -9.22 2.74
CA TYR A 177 -18.76 -9.29 1.78
C TYR A 177 -19.95 -8.54 2.36
N THR A 178 -20.52 -7.63 1.57
CA THR A 178 -21.74 -6.90 1.93
C THR A 178 -22.83 -7.25 0.93
N ASP A 179 -23.87 -7.91 1.40
CA ASP A 179 -25.13 -7.94 0.68
C ASP A 179 -25.95 -6.67 1.02
N ARG A 180 -27.12 -6.51 0.40
CA ARG A 180 -27.94 -5.30 0.58
C ARG A 180 -28.41 -5.06 2.01
N ASN A 181 -28.31 -6.05 2.91
CA ASN A 181 -28.87 -6.02 4.25
C ASN A 181 -27.90 -6.43 5.36
N ASN A 182 -26.83 -7.16 5.06
CA ASN A 182 -25.93 -7.72 6.06
C ASN A 182 -24.47 -7.59 5.63
N ILE A 183 -23.60 -7.35 6.61
CA ILE A 183 -22.17 -7.40 6.44
C ILE A 183 -21.67 -8.72 7.02
N THR A 184 -21.05 -9.54 6.19
CA THR A 184 -20.42 -10.79 6.64
C THR A 184 -18.91 -10.62 6.55
N TYR A 185 -18.21 -10.83 7.67
CA TYR A 185 -16.75 -10.78 7.72
C TYR A 185 -16.18 -12.12 7.25
N LEU A 186 -15.30 -12.06 6.26
CA LEU A 186 -14.55 -13.20 5.76
C LEU A 186 -13.10 -13.04 6.28
N TYR A 187 -12.59 -14.05 6.96
CA TYR A 187 -11.19 -14.05 7.41
C TYR A 187 -10.34 -14.78 6.37
N SER A 188 -9.24 -14.18 5.97
CA SER A 188 -8.26 -14.78 5.05
C SER A 188 -6.93 -15.08 5.75
#